data_8dbcb9f42f275fb4b0b0bb5f03a81c38
#
_entry.id   8dbcb9f42f275fb4b0b0bb5f03a81c38
#
_cell.length_a   1.000
_cell.length_b   1.000
_cell.length_c   1.000
_cell.angle_alpha   90.00
_cell.angle_beta   90.00
_cell.angle_gamma   90.00
#
_symmetry.space_group_name_H-M   'P 1'
#
loop_
_entity.id
_entity.type
_entity.pdbx_description
1 polymer ?
#
loop_
_entity_poly.entity_id
_entity_poly.type
_entity_poly.pdbx_seq_one_letter_code
_entity_poly.pdbx_strand_id
1 'polypeptide(L)'
;MMNKIKNPIYINFLNLFLNISLYFFVITNLDINKFYALLFYLSSFFLIFYSFNFKTIFFEKFLSIFVWLGFPFKLAIPYVALSFGYEINLFPENSSYNNFSKDVYNDAINFSSCGILGFIFASIVRKKYIFFYSSEKNLIKNNIWFFYEKYKFKILFIYIITFISINFFNLYFEIYQKGISFDFAPKFLIVIFKWLLLMGLSSFACCFVYYDLVKKKNYKFTSVLFLLESFFSNISILSRAFVFNVGILFISFFHLFKNNVRIKFSVVLSLLIFAILLIFLNINITSKLRNCVVNYQNIDKIEKIFFSKNCLVSQKKLLSNEISGTLNKISSLSFARWVGIDSMMAVMSKKESLNLSYYIFFLKEKKILYEKSYYEKYFLNQDKSKTHIINTNHIILPGFVSYQSISGSKFFVFLSCFVLGIIGAYLEKFSYRYSYNNFILSAFISYLFVFRMIHFGYLPFNTFIYFLAIIFTFLQFKIYNFILHKIKIL
;
A
#
# COMPACT_ATOMS: atom_id res chain seq x y z
N MET A 1 -12.42 22.51 19.53
CA MET A 1 -12.71 21.61 18.39
C MET A 1 -12.06 20.21 18.53
N MET A 2 -10.82 20.07 18.99
CA MET A 2 -10.11 18.77 19.14
C MET A 2 -10.70 17.81 20.18
N ASN A 3 -11.37 18.28 21.23
CA ASN A 3 -12.04 17.39 22.21
C ASN A 3 -13.25 16.65 21.62
N LYS A 4 -13.87 17.15 20.54
CA LYS A 4 -14.98 16.47 19.84
C LYS A 4 -14.50 15.31 18.96
N ILE A 5 -13.27 15.37 18.45
CA ILE A 5 -12.70 14.26 17.62
C ILE A 5 -12.35 13.03 18.48
N LYS A 6 -12.27 13.17 19.80
CA LYS A 6 -12.10 12.03 20.73
C LYS A 6 -13.33 11.09 20.77
N ASN A 7 -14.47 11.53 20.25
CA ASN A 7 -15.69 10.75 20.35
C ASN A 7 -15.77 9.78 19.16
N PRO A 8 -15.60 8.47 19.37
CA PRO A 8 -15.68 7.46 18.30
C PRO A 8 -17.03 7.46 17.59
N ILE A 9 -18.05 8.06 18.19
CA ILE A 9 -19.42 8.15 17.68
C ILE A 9 -19.45 8.83 16.30
N TYR A 10 -18.70 9.92 16.08
CA TYR A 10 -18.70 10.61 14.77
C TYR A 10 -18.08 9.77 13.65
N ILE A 11 -16.99 9.05 13.94
CA ILE A 11 -16.34 8.17 12.96
C ILE A 11 -17.29 7.02 12.61
N ASN A 12 -17.98 6.48 13.60
CA ASN A 12 -18.95 5.39 13.39
C ASN A 12 -20.18 5.86 12.62
N PHE A 13 -20.68 7.04 12.92
CA PHE A 13 -21.82 7.62 12.20
C PHE A 13 -21.44 7.88 10.73
N LEU A 14 -20.29 8.49 10.47
CA LEU A 14 -19.82 8.71 9.12
C LEU A 14 -19.61 7.39 8.36
N ASN A 15 -18.98 6.41 9.00
CA ASN A 15 -18.79 5.07 8.43
C ASN A 15 -20.13 4.39 8.10
N LEU A 16 -21.09 4.46 9.00
CA LEU A 16 -22.44 3.91 8.78
C LEU A 16 -23.13 4.61 7.62
N PHE A 17 -23.14 5.94 7.63
CA PHE A 17 -23.75 6.76 6.59
C PHE A 17 -23.14 6.46 5.21
N LEU A 18 -21.80 6.40 5.10
CA LEU A 18 -21.13 6.09 3.85
C LEU A 18 -21.48 4.68 3.34
N ASN A 19 -21.45 3.66 4.19
CA ASN A 19 -21.79 2.30 3.76
C ASN A 19 -23.27 2.16 3.36
N ILE A 20 -24.18 2.83 4.05
CA ILE A 20 -25.60 2.86 3.67
C ILE A 20 -25.79 3.58 2.33
N SER A 21 -25.17 4.74 2.14
CA SER A 21 -25.26 5.48 0.87
C SER A 21 -24.73 4.66 -0.31
N LEU A 22 -23.55 4.04 -0.15
CA LEU A 22 -22.97 3.18 -1.18
C LEU A 22 -23.84 1.95 -1.47
N TYR A 23 -24.44 1.34 -0.44
CA TYR A 23 -25.39 0.24 -0.59
C TYR A 23 -26.59 0.66 -1.48
N PHE A 24 -27.21 1.80 -1.18
CA PHE A 24 -28.33 2.29 -1.98
C PHE A 24 -27.94 2.56 -3.43
N PHE A 25 -26.79 3.19 -3.69
CA PHE A 25 -26.29 3.39 -5.05
C PHE A 25 -26.12 2.08 -5.82
N VAL A 26 -25.63 1.06 -5.16
CA VAL A 26 -25.37 -0.25 -5.81
C VAL A 26 -26.68 -0.99 -6.10
N ILE A 27 -27.64 -1.05 -5.17
CA ILE A 27 -28.90 -1.77 -5.40
C ILE A 27 -29.86 -1.08 -6.37
N THR A 28 -29.71 0.23 -6.58
CA THR A 28 -30.51 1.00 -7.56
C THR A 28 -29.98 0.88 -8.97
N ASN A 29 -28.66 0.65 -9.12
CA ASN A 29 -28.01 0.65 -10.45
C ASN A 29 -27.59 -0.74 -10.92
N LEU A 30 -27.50 -1.73 -10.01
CA LEU A 30 -27.16 -3.12 -10.32
C LEU A 30 -28.30 -4.06 -9.96
N ASP A 31 -28.64 -4.96 -10.88
CA ASP A 31 -29.55 -6.06 -10.60
C ASP A 31 -28.81 -7.16 -9.82
N ILE A 32 -28.70 -6.99 -8.50
CA ILE A 32 -28.03 -7.91 -7.59
C ILE A 32 -28.95 -8.36 -6.47
N ASN A 33 -28.58 -9.45 -5.81
CA ASN A 33 -29.31 -9.90 -4.63
C ASN A 33 -29.10 -8.93 -3.47
N LYS A 34 -30.18 -8.26 -3.06
CA LYS A 34 -30.19 -7.24 -1.99
C LYS A 34 -29.62 -7.76 -0.67
N PHE A 35 -29.89 -9.04 -0.34
CA PHE A 35 -29.39 -9.65 0.88
C PHE A 35 -27.84 -9.79 0.85
N TYR A 36 -27.25 -10.24 -0.27
CA TYR A 36 -25.80 -10.34 -0.38
C TYR A 36 -25.12 -8.97 -0.36
N ALA A 37 -25.73 -7.97 -1.02
CA ALA A 37 -25.28 -6.59 -0.95
C ALA A 37 -25.32 -6.04 0.47
N LEU A 38 -26.41 -6.27 1.20
CA LEU A 38 -26.53 -5.84 2.59
C LEU A 38 -25.45 -6.47 3.47
N LEU A 39 -25.24 -7.77 3.35
CA LEU A 39 -24.24 -8.51 4.12
C LEU A 39 -22.81 -7.99 3.83
N PHE A 40 -22.53 -7.64 2.58
CA PHE A 40 -21.26 -7.07 2.14
C PHE A 40 -20.98 -5.69 2.76
N TYR A 41 -21.94 -4.78 2.68
CA TYR A 41 -21.77 -3.43 3.25
C TYR A 41 -21.78 -3.45 4.79
N LEU A 42 -22.55 -4.32 5.42
CA LEU A 42 -22.52 -4.53 6.87
C LEU A 42 -21.18 -5.12 7.33
N SER A 43 -20.66 -6.14 6.66
CA SER A 43 -19.34 -6.68 7.00
C SER A 43 -18.24 -5.61 6.87
N SER A 44 -18.28 -4.78 5.84
CA SER A 44 -17.37 -3.66 5.64
C SER A 44 -17.49 -2.60 6.72
N PHE A 45 -18.72 -2.27 7.11
CA PHE A 45 -18.99 -1.38 8.25
C PHE A 45 -18.36 -1.91 9.54
N PHE A 46 -18.60 -3.19 9.86
CA PHE A 46 -18.05 -3.82 11.06
C PHE A 46 -16.51 -3.90 11.04
N LEU A 47 -15.89 -4.15 9.89
CA LEU A 47 -14.44 -4.15 9.76
C LEU A 47 -13.86 -2.79 10.17
N ILE A 48 -14.39 -1.68 9.65
CA ILE A 48 -13.96 -0.32 10.02
C ILE A 48 -14.28 -0.05 11.49
N PHE A 49 -15.48 -0.42 11.95
CA PHE A 49 -15.90 -0.23 13.33
C PHE A 49 -14.93 -0.88 14.32
N TYR A 50 -14.58 -2.16 14.10
CA TYR A 50 -13.62 -2.86 14.96
C TYR A 50 -12.21 -2.25 14.87
N SER A 51 -11.80 -1.78 13.69
CA SER A 51 -10.46 -1.24 13.45
C SER A 51 -10.22 0.13 14.07
N PHE A 52 -11.25 0.92 14.37
CA PHE A 52 -11.09 2.28 14.89
C PHE A 52 -11.59 2.49 16.32
N ASN A 53 -12.52 1.69 16.81
CA ASN A 53 -13.15 1.91 18.12
C ASN A 53 -12.49 1.20 19.28
N PHE A 54 -11.95 0.00 19.08
CA PHE A 54 -11.37 -0.80 20.15
C PHE A 54 -9.88 -0.53 20.32
N LYS A 55 -9.23 -1.19 21.28
CA LYS A 55 -7.76 -1.19 21.42
C LYS A 55 -7.12 -1.80 20.18
N THR A 56 -6.99 -0.98 19.14
CA THR A 56 -6.64 -1.40 17.79
C THR A 56 -5.15 -1.24 17.53
N ILE A 57 -4.66 -2.04 16.61
CA ILE A 57 -3.31 -2.01 16.08
C ILE A 57 -3.32 -1.33 14.71
N PHE A 58 -2.15 -0.91 14.21
CA PHE A 58 -2.04 -0.21 12.92
C PHE A 58 -2.41 -1.13 11.75
N PHE A 59 -2.07 -2.41 11.86
CA PHE A 59 -2.42 -3.41 10.85
C PHE A 59 -3.92 -3.41 10.54
N GLU A 60 -4.77 -3.44 11.55
CA GLU A 60 -6.23 -3.44 11.37
C GLU A 60 -6.73 -2.15 10.73
N LYS A 61 -6.15 -1.01 11.08
CA LYS A 61 -6.52 0.29 10.49
C LYS A 61 -6.20 0.35 9.02
N PHE A 62 -4.98 -0.04 8.62
CA PHE A 62 -4.61 -0.08 7.21
C PHE A 62 -5.42 -1.13 6.46
N LEU A 63 -5.61 -2.31 7.03
CA LEU A 63 -6.42 -3.38 6.46
C LEU A 63 -7.84 -2.90 6.15
N SER A 64 -8.51 -2.29 7.12
CA SER A 64 -9.89 -1.84 6.95
C SER A 64 -10.02 -0.75 5.88
N ILE A 65 -9.07 0.19 5.83
CA ILE A 65 -9.04 1.24 4.80
C ILE A 65 -8.85 0.63 3.41
N PHE A 66 -7.85 -0.24 3.22
CA PHE A 66 -7.56 -0.82 1.91
C PHE A 66 -8.66 -1.77 1.43
N VAL A 67 -9.22 -2.57 2.32
CA VAL A 67 -10.36 -3.45 1.99
C VAL A 67 -11.59 -2.62 1.65
N TRP A 68 -11.89 -1.57 2.42
CA TRP A 68 -13.02 -0.69 2.13
C TRP A 68 -12.89 0.02 0.79
N LEU A 69 -11.71 0.55 0.47
CA LEU A 69 -11.45 1.22 -0.81
C LEU A 69 -11.48 0.25 -1.99
N GLY A 70 -10.94 -0.97 -1.83
CA GLY A 70 -10.85 -1.97 -2.90
C GLY A 70 -12.16 -2.72 -3.18
N PHE A 71 -13.05 -2.83 -2.21
CA PHE A 71 -14.27 -3.62 -2.34
C PHE A 71 -15.53 -2.76 -2.33
N PRO A 72 -16.10 -2.28 -1.20
CA PRO A 72 -17.38 -1.59 -1.22
C PRO A 72 -17.33 -0.25 -1.94
N PHE A 73 -16.27 0.54 -1.75
CA PHE A 73 -16.13 1.82 -2.43
C PHE A 73 -15.94 1.63 -3.94
N LYS A 74 -15.04 0.74 -4.35
CA LYS A 74 -14.76 0.49 -5.77
C LYS A 74 -15.95 -0.09 -6.51
N LEU A 75 -16.80 -0.90 -5.86
CA LEU A 75 -18.03 -1.40 -6.46
C LEU A 75 -19.03 -0.27 -6.77
N ALA A 76 -19.15 0.70 -5.87
CA ALA A 76 -20.15 1.76 -5.98
C ALA A 76 -19.71 2.97 -6.82
N ILE A 77 -18.40 3.29 -6.83
CA ILE A 77 -17.88 4.55 -7.39
C ILE A 77 -18.21 4.79 -8.86
N PRO A 78 -18.25 3.79 -9.77
CA PRO A 78 -18.65 4.01 -11.17
C PRO A 78 -20.07 4.53 -11.29
N TYR A 79 -20.98 4.01 -10.47
CA TYR A 79 -22.39 4.40 -10.48
C TYR A 79 -22.60 5.78 -9.85
N VAL A 80 -21.85 6.08 -8.79
CA VAL A 80 -21.81 7.42 -8.20
C VAL A 80 -21.28 8.43 -9.24
N ALA A 81 -20.19 8.11 -9.92
CA ALA A 81 -19.62 8.99 -10.94
C ALA A 81 -20.57 9.20 -12.12
N LEU A 82 -21.26 8.13 -12.55
CA LEU A 82 -22.23 8.20 -13.63
C LEU A 82 -23.40 9.15 -13.29
N SER A 83 -23.84 9.17 -12.04
CA SER A 83 -24.89 10.11 -11.58
C SER A 83 -24.45 11.59 -11.66
N PHE A 84 -23.14 11.84 -11.72
CA PHE A 84 -22.55 13.17 -11.96
C PHE A 84 -22.10 13.40 -13.41
N GLY A 85 -22.46 12.50 -14.35
CA GLY A 85 -22.09 12.60 -15.75
C GLY A 85 -20.64 12.18 -16.07
N TYR A 86 -19.96 11.48 -15.18
CA TYR A 86 -18.60 10.96 -15.39
C TYR A 86 -18.61 9.45 -15.59
N GLU A 87 -17.97 8.98 -16.65
CA GLU A 87 -17.73 7.54 -16.85
C GLU A 87 -16.39 7.13 -16.23
N ILE A 88 -16.43 6.18 -15.32
CA ILE A 88 -15.23 5.56 -14.72
C ILE A 88 -15.20 4.08 -15.11
N ASN A 89 -14.26 3.71 -15.94
CA ASN A 89 -14.01 2.31 -16.28
C ASN A 89 -13.21 1.63 -15.18
N LEU A 90 -13.77 0.58 -14.56
CA LEU A 90 -13.09 -0.25 -13.56
C LEU A 90 -11.98 -1.11 -14.16
N PHE A 91 -12.10 -1.41 -15.43
CA PHE A 91 -11.18 -2.26 -16.18
C PHE A 91 -10.45 -1.47 -17.27
N PRO A 92 -9.25 -1.90 -17.69
CA PRO A 92 -8.58 -1.34 -18.85
C PRO A 92 -9.47 -1.41 -20.11
N GLU A 93 -9.43 -0.39 -20.94
CA GLU A 93 -10.29 -0.21 -22.13
C GLU A 93 -10.35 -1.40 -23.10
N ASN A 94 -9.39 -2.32 -23.04
CA ASN A 94 -9.30 -3.52 -23.89
C ASN A 94 -9.76 -4.81 -23.19
N SER A 95 -10.40 -4.74 -22.01
CA SER A 95 -10.92 -5.92 -21.34
C SER A 95 -12.36 -6.17 -21.78
N SER A 96 -12.67 -7.43 -22.15
CA SER A 96 -14.02 -7.90 -22.46
C SER A 96 -14.99 -7.92 -21.24
N TYR A 97 -14.65 -7.19 -20.20
CA TYR A 97 -15.28 -7.25 -18.86
C TYR A 97 -16.29 -6.14 -18.58
N ASN A 98 -16.76 -5.43 -19.58
CA ASN A 98 -17.69 -4.32 -19.32
C ASN A 98 -19.11 -4.76 -18.93
N ASN A 99 -19.46 -6.07 -19.13
CA ASN A 99 -20.80 -6.57 -18.81
C ASN A 99 -20.73 -7.93 -18.10
N PHE A 100 -20.54 -7.90 -16.78
CA PHE A 100 -20.68 -9.10 -15.96
C PHE A 100 -22.15 -9.45 -15.75
N SER A 101 -22.45 -10.77 -15.73
CA SER A 101 -23.77 -11.24 -15.38
C SER A 101 -24.10 -10.97 -13.91
N LYS A 102 -25.40 -10.94 -13.58
CA LYS A 102 -25.91 -10.82 -12.22
C LYS A 102 -25.30 -11.86 -11.27
N ASP A 103 -25.10 -13.07 -11.74
CA ASP A 103 -24.53 -14.16 -10.93
C ASP A 103 -23.06 -13.88 -10.56
N VAL A 104 -22.26 -13.34 -11.50
CA VAL A 104 -20.88 -12.95 -11.23
C VAL A 104 -20.81 -11.87 -10.15
N TYR A 105 -21.68 -10.85 -10.18
CA TYR A 105 -21.75 -9.85 -9.14
C TYR A 105 -22.13 -10.46 -7.79
N ASN A 106 -23.15 -11.30 -7.75
CA ASN A 106 -23.63 -11.96 -6.53
C ASN A 106 -22.54 -12.83 -5.90
N ASP A 107 -21.84 -13.62 -6.71
CA ASP A 107 -20.75 -14.46 -6.26
C ASP A 107 -19.56 -13.63 -5.78
N ALA A 108 -19.15 -12.60 -6.52
CA ALA A 108 -18.05 -11.70 -6.14
C ALA A 108 -18.31 -11.02 -4.79
N ILE A 109 -19.51 -10.50 -4.57
CA ILE A 109 -19.94 -9.88 -3.32
C ILE A 109 -19.92 -10.90 -2.17
N ASN A 110 -20.44 -12.10 -2.41
CA ASN A 110 -20.55 -13.14 -1.38
C ASN A 110 -19.17 -13.67 -0.95
N PHE A 111 -18.27 -13.96 -1.90
CA PHE A 111 -16.91 -14.37 -1.59
C PHE A 111 -16.10 -13.28 -0.90
N SER A 112 -16.29 -12.02 -1.32
CA SER A 112 -15.65 -10.87 -0.68
C SER A 112 -16.12 -10.70 0.76
N SER A 113 -17.42 -10.86 1.02
CA SER A 113 -18.00 -10.83 2.37
C SER A 113 -17.38 -11.88 3.29
N CYS A 114 -17.19 -13.11 2.78
CA CYS A 114 -16.51 -14.17 3.55
C CYS A 114 -15.07 -13.80 3.90
N GLY A 115 -14.31 -13.22 2.98
CA GLY A 115 -12.96 -12.74 3.26
C GLY A 115 -12.94 -11.62 4.32
N ILE A 116 -13.85 -10.64 4.21
CA ILE A 116 -13.98 -9.55 5.19
C ILE A 116 -14.34 -10.10 6.57
N LEU A 117 -15.27 -11.05 6.66
CA LEU A 117 -15.61 -11.73 7.90
C LEU A 117 -14.41 -12.46 8.51
N GLY A 118 -13.58 -13.12 7.70
CA GLY A 118 -12.33 -13.74 8.16
C GLY A 118 -11.43 -12.73 8.87
N PHE A 119 -11.24 -11.54 8.31
CA PHE A 119 -10.46 -10.48 8.95
C PHE A 119 -11.10 -9.94 10.22
N ILE A 120 -12.43 -9.81 10.28
CA ILE A 120 -13.14 -9.39 11.50
C ILE A 120 -12.91 -10.41 12.63
N PHE A 121 -13.05 -11.70 12.34
CA PHE A 121 -12.80 -12.77 13.32
C PHE A 121 -11.35 -12.76 13.80
N ALA A 122 -10.38 -12.54 12.89
CA ALA A 122 -8.98 -12.38 13.27
C ALA A 122 -8.80 -11.21 14.25
N SER A 123 -9.45 -10.08 14.02
CA SER A 123 -9.40 -8.91 14.91
C SER A 123 -9.99 -9.20 16.29
N ILE A 124 -11.08 -9.98 16.36
CA ILE A 124 -11.69 -10.40 17.63
C ILE A 124 -10.74 -11.30 18.43
N VAL A 125 -10.16 -12.32 17.79
CA VAL A 125 -9.21 -13.25 18.40
C VAL A 125 -7.96 -12.51 18.87
N ARG A 126 -7.41 -11.64 18.02
CA ARG A 126 -6.25 -10.82 18.34
C ARG A 126 -6.48 -10.00 19.59
N LYS A 127 -7.60 -9.31 19.70
CA LYS A 127 -7.92 -8.45 20.85
C LYS A 127 -7.88 -9.23 22.17
N LYS A 128 -8.34 -10.46 22.16
CA LYS A 128 -8.43 -11.29 23.38
C LYS A 128 -7.10 -11.96 23.73
N TYR A 129 -6.32 -12.41 22.73
CA TYR A 129 -5.24 -13.37 22.96
C TYR A 129 -3.86 -12.91 22.49
N ILE A 130 -3.75 -11.93 21.57
CA ILE A 130 -2.45 -11.69 20.93
C ILE A 130 -1.81 -10.40 21.41
N PHE A 131 -2.38 -9.23 21.07
CA PHE A 131 -1.69 -7.96 21.25
C PHE A 131 -2.60 -6.74 21.18
N PHE A 132 -2.29 -5.76 22.02
CA PHE A 132 -2.70 -4.36 21.89
C PHE A 132 -1.61 -3.47 22.49
N TYR A 133 -1.54 -2.22 22.05
CA TYR A 133 -0.59 -1.27 22.63
C TYR A 133 -1.01 -0.94 24.06
N SER A 134 -0.12 -1.23 25.02
CA SER A 134 -0.29 -0.77 26.38
C SER A 134 -0.06 0.74 26.44
N SER A 135 -0.76 1.41 27.33
CA SER A 135 -0.54 2.83 27.62
C SER A 135 0.76 3.08 28.40
N GLU A 136 1.58 2.07 28.58
CA GLU A 136 2.79 2.14 29.38
C GLU A 136 3.77 3.16 28.80
N LYS A 137 4.03 4.16 29.62
CA LYS A 137 5.01 5.24 29.38
C LYS A 137 6.47 4.75 29.40
N ASN A 138 6.71 3.49 29.55
CA ASN A 138 8.06 2.93 29.66
C ASN A 138 8.74 2.91 28.29
N LEU A 139 9.34 4.05 27.97
CA LEU A 139 10.34 4.14 26.93
C LEU A 139 11.52 3.27 27.32
N ILE A 140 11.62 2.11 26.71
CA ILE A 140 12.80 1.27 26.87
C ILE A 140 13.96 2.02 26.23
N LYS A 141 14.84 2.57 27.08
CA LYS A 141 16.11 3.12 26.64
C LYS A 141 16.92 1.98 26.03
N ASN A 142 17.35 2.12 24.80
CA ASN A 142 18.21 1.16 24.11
C ASN A 142 19.46 1.84 23.56
N ASN A 143 20.48 1.05 23.22
CA ASN A 143 21.78 1.59 22.78
C ASN A 143 21.67 2.38 21.48
N ILE A 144 20.76 1.99 20.55
CA ILE A 144 20.52 2.73 19.31
C ILE A 144 20.03 4.13 19.60
N TRP A 145 19.11 4.27 20.57
CA TRP A 145 18.57 5.55 20.95
C TRP A 145 19.61 6.46 21.60
N PHE A 146 20.46 5.94 22.52
CA PHE A 146 21.57 6.70 23.10
C PHE A 146 22.58 7.11 22.04
N PHE A 147 22.93 6.20 21.12
CA PHE A 147 23.82 6.49 20.01
C PHE A 147 23.27 7.60 19.11
N TYR A 148 21.97 7.52 18.77
CA TYR A 148 21.30 8.58 18.00
C TYR A 148 21.32 9.91 18.76
N GLU A 149 21.03 9.93 20.05
CA GLU A 149 21.02 11.16 20.84
C GLU A 149 22.41 11.82 20.89
N LYS A 150 23.45 11.02 21.09
CA LYS A 150 24.85 11.47 21.18
C LYS A 150 25.37 12.03 19.85
N TYR A 151 25.03 11.40 18.73
CA TYR A 151 25.57 11.71 17.42
C TYR A 151 24.51 12.21 16.41
N LYS A 152 23.39 12.74 16.90
CA LYS A 152 22.21 13.09 16.09
C LYS A 152 22.54 13.81 14.78
N PHE A 153 23.29 14.93 14.84
CA PHE A 153 23.58 15.73 13.66
C PHE A 153 24.43 14.97 12.62
N LYS A 154 25.43 14.22 13.10
CA LYS A 154 26.27 13.39 12.22
C LYS A 154 25.45 12.28 11.55
N ILE A 155 24.58 11.61 12.32
CA ILE A 155 23.73 10.53 11.79
C ILE A 155 22.74 11.09 10.77
N LEU A 156 22.08 12.20 11.05
CA LEU A 156 21.13 12.81 10.10
C LEU A 156 21.85 13.31 8.84
N PHE A 157 23.04 13.88 8.97
CA PHE A 157 23.84 14.32 7.82
C PHE A 157 24.25 13.13 6.95
N ILE A 158 24.80 12.07 7.53
CA ILE A 158 25.16 10.83 6.80
C ILE A 158 23.92 10.23 6.14
N TYR A 159 22.79 10.19 6.85
CA TYR A 159 21.54 9.69 6.31
C TYR A 159 21.06 10.48 5.07
N ILE A 160 21.13 11.82 5.13
CA ILE A 160 20.76 12.71 4.02
C ILE A 160 21.64 12.41 2.79
N ILE A 161 22.95 12.36 2.98
CA ILE A 161 23.87 12.03 1.88
C ILE A 161 23.56 10.64 1.32
N THR A 162 23.34 9.65 2.19
CA THR A 162 23.07 8.27 1.78
C THR A 162 21.79 8.16 0.95
N PHE A 163 20.68 8.75 1.43
CA PHE A 163 19.42 8.62 0.66
C PHE A 163 19.46 9.40 -0.66
N ILE A 164 20.12 10.56 -0.71
CA ILE A 164 20.31 11.32 -1.97
C ILE A 164 21.15 10.51 -2.94
N SER A 165 22.28 9.96 -2.49
CA SER A 165 23.18 9.16 -3.32
C SER A 165 22.50 7.91 -3.87
N ILE A 166 21.80 7.14 -3.01
CA ILE A 166 21.09 5.92 -3.43
C ILE A 166 20.01 6.25 -4.47
N ASN A 167 19.24 7.31 -4.27
CA ASN A 167 18.21 7.71 -5.22
C ASN A 167 18.81 8.21 -6.55
N PHE A 168 19.91 8.98 -6.48
CA PHE A 168 20.62 9.44 -7.66
C PHE A 168 21.20 8.27 -8.46
N PHE A 169 21.91 7.34 -7.80
CA PHE A 169 22.45 6.14 -8.45
C PHE A 169 21.35 5.28 -9.06
N ASN A 170 20.24 5.11 -8.35
CA ASN A 170 19.10 4.33 -8.88
C ASN A 170 18.50 4.97 -10.15
N LEU A 171 18.35 6.31 -10.17
CA LEU A 171 17.84 7.00 -11.35
C LEU A 171 18.84 6.99 -12.51
N TYR A 172 20.12 7.24 -12.23
CA TYR A 172 21.14 7.35 -13.24
C TYR A 172 21.47 6.00 -13.90
N PHE A 173 21.59 4.94 -13.11
CA PHE A 173 21.93 3.60 -13.60
C PHE A 173 20.70 2.71 -13.83
N GLU A 174 19.48 3.22 -13.58
CA GLU A 174 18.22 2.49 -13.76
C GLU A 174 18.23 1.11 -13.08
N ILE A 175 18.83 1.00 -11.88
CA ILE A 175 19.09 -0.28 -11.19
C ILE A 175 17.77 -0.98 -10.85
N TYR A 176 16.79 -0.25 -10.28
CA TYR A 176 15.49 -0.77 -9.93
C TYR A 176 14.38 0.24 -10.21
N GLN A 177 13.52 -0.06 -11.17
CA GLN A 177 12.32 0.72 -11.48
C GLN A 177 11.09 -0.21 -11.55
N LYS A 178 9.94 0.26 -11.06
CA LYS A 178 8.72 -0.55 -11.03
C LYS A 178 8.12 -0.71 -12.42
N GLY A 179 7.94 -1.97 -12.83
CA GLY A 179 7.30 -2.30 -14.10
C GLY A 179 8.24 -2.22 -15.30
N ILE A 180 9.53 -2.05 -15.05
CA ILE A 180 10.56 -2.03 -16.08
C ILE A 180 11.61 -3.07 -15.67
N SER A 181 12.02 -3.90 -16.62
CA SER A 181 13.09 -4.86 -16.40
C SER A 181 14.34 -4.34 -17.09
N PHE A 182 15.39 -4.18 -16.33
CA PHE A 182 16.70 -3.87 -16.85
C PHE A 182 17.64 -5.05 -16.55
N ASP A 183 18.30 -5.54 -17.59
CA ASP A 183 19.20 -6.70 -17.47
C ASP A 183 20.65 -6.29 -17.13
N PHE A 184 20.89 -4.99 -16.87
CA PHE A 184 22.26 -4.47 -16.72
C PHE A 184 22.83 -4.63 -15.32
N ALA A 185 22.01 -4.49 -14.29
CA ALA A 185 22.51 -4.54 -12.93
C ALA A 185 22.57 -5.99 -12.43
N PRO A 186 23.63 -6.37 -11.70
CA PRO A 186 23.70 -7.66 -11.02
C PRO A 186 22.48 -7.89 -10.13
N LYS A 187 21.93 -9.11 -10.16
CA LYS A 187 20.69 -9.45 -9.42
C LYS A 187 20.74 -9.09 -7.94
N PHE A 188 21.89 -9.25 -7.28
CA PHE A 188 22.05 -8.90 -5.87
C PHE A 188 21.92 -7.39 -5.63
N LEU A 189 22.46 -6.55 -6.53
CA LEU A 189 22.32 -5.09 -6.46
C LEU A 189 20.86 -4.68 -6.58
N ILE A 190 20.13 -5.26 -7.53
CA ILE A 190 18.69 -5.02 -7.68
C ILE A 190 17.94 -5.34 -6.38
N VAL A 191 18.26 -6.45 -5.72
CA VAL A 191 17.62 -6.84 -4.45
C VAL A 191 17.93 -5.84 -3.34
N ILE A 192 19.19 -5.39 -3.22
CA ILE A 192 19.62 -4.40 -2.22
C ILE A 192 18.90 -3.06 -2.46
N PHE A 193 18.96 -2.53 -3.69
CA PHE A 193 18.31 -1.26 -4.02
C PHE A 193 16.79 -1.35 -3.85
N LYS A 194 16.17 -2.46 -4.25
CA LYS A 194 14.76 -2.72 -4.05
C LYS A 194 14.38 -2.70 -2.56
N TRP A 195 15.18 -3.32 -1.70
CA TRP A 195 14.93 -3.31 -0.26
C TRP A 195 15.16 -1.91 0.33
N LEU A 196 16.28 -1.25 0.02
CA LEU A 196 16.62 0.10 0.51
C LEU A 196 15.52 1.11 0.16
N LEU A 197 15.13 1.19 -1.12
CA LEU A 197 14.18 2.18 -1.63
C LEU A 197 12.72 1.91 -1.23
N LEU A 198 12.35 0.64 -1.02
CA LEU A 198 10.98 0.29 -0.63
C LEU A 198 10.77 0.25 0.89
N MET A 199 11.82 -0.07 1.66
CA MET A 199 11.67 -0.39 3.09
C MET A 199 12.81 0.17 3.94
N GLY A 200 14.07 -0.01 3.52
CA GLY A 200 15.25 0.24 4.35
C GLY A 200 15.37 1.70 4.77
N LEU A 201 15.44 2.62 3.81
CA LEU A 201 15.60 4.06 4.09
C LEU A 201 14.44 4.61 4.92
N SER A 202 13.20 4.33 4.53
CA SER A 202 12.01 4.77 5.26
C SER A 202 11.94 4.20 6.67
N SER A 203 12.47 2.99 6.94
CA SER A 203 12.50 2.40 8.28
C SER A 203 13.41 3.19 9.24
N PHE A 204 14.58 3.65 8.77
CA PHE A 204 15.44 4.54 9.56
C PHE A 204 14.79 5.90 9.81
N ALA A 205 14.16 6.50 8.80
CA ALA A 205 13.44 7.76 8.96
C ALA A 205 12.31 7.63 10.00
N CYS A 206 11.56 6.53 10.01
CA CYS A 206 10.56 6.24 11.05
C CYS A 206 11.18 6.24 12.46
N CYS A 207 12.38 5.69 12.62
CA CYS A 207 13.06 5.69 13.91
C CYS A 207 13.47 7.11 14.34
N PHE A 208 13.98 7.92 13.44
CA PHE A 208 14.37 9.31 13.75
C PHE A 208 13.15 10.13 14.17
N VAL A 209 12.05 10.03 13.44
CA VAL A 209 10.79 10.69 13.80
C VAL A 209 10.33 10.25 15.19
N TYR A 210 10.35 8.94 15.46
CA TYR A 210 9.95 8.41 16.77
C TYR A 210 10.80 8.93 17.92
N TYR A 211 12.14 8.89 17.77
CA TYR A 211 13.05 9.32 18.82
C TYR A 211 12.92 10.81 19.15
N ASP A 212 12.78 11.66 18.13
CA ASP A 212 12.57 13.08 18.33
C ASP A 212 11.19 13.41 18.93
N LEU A 213 10.17 12.67 18.54
CA LEU A 213 8.82 12.80 19.07
C LEU A 213 8.74 12.49 20.56
N VAL A 214 9.38 11.40 20.96
CA VAL A 214 9.40 10.94 22.34
C VAL A 214 10.12 11.93 23.24
N LYS A 215 11.23 12.52 22.79
CA LYS A 215 11.98 13.54 23.52
C LYS A 215 11.38 14.92 23.41
N LYS A 216 10.27 15.11 22.71
CA LYS A 216 9.68 16.42 22.38
C LYS A 216 10.69 17.39 21.75
N LYS A 217 11.73 16.86 21.10
CA LYS A 217 12.71 17.60 20.32
C LYS A 217 12.14 17.99 18.95
N ASN A 218 12.96 18.37 18.04
CA ASN A 218 12.56 18.93 16.74
C ASN A 218 12.00 17.87 15.75
N TYR A 219 10.90 17.17 16.16
CA TYR A 219 10.24 16.15 15.34
C TYR A 219 9.69 16.71 14.01
N LYS A 220 9.52 18.03 13.88
CA LYS A 220 9.13 18.65 12.61
C LYS A 220 10.19 18.40 11.53
N PHE A 221 11.47 18.59 11.85
CA PHE A 221 12.57 18.39 10.92
C PHE A 221 12.66 16.91 10.46
N THR A 222 12.63 15.97 11.39
CA THR A 222 12.71 14.54 11.05
C THR A 222 11.47 14.05 10.31
N SER A 223 10.29 14.64 10.56
CA SER A 223 9.08 14.36 9.79
C SER A 223 9.16 14.88 8.35
N VAL A 224 9.71 16.09 8.15
CA VAL A 224 10.01 16.62 6.80
C VAL A 224 11.01 15.73 6.09
N LEU A 225 12.06 15.30 6.81
CA LEU A 225 13.06 14.38 6.26
C LEU A 225 12.46 13.04 5.81
N PHE A 226 11.54 12.47 6.59
CA PHE A 226 10.78 11.27 6.21
C PHE A 226 9.95 11.49 4.94
N LEU A 227 9.27 12.63 4.83
CA LEU A 227 8.48 12.96 3.65
C LEU A 227 9.36 13.15 2.41
N LEU A 228 10.51 13.83 2.54
CA LEU A 228 11.46 14.03 1.45
C LEU A 228 12.11 12.73 1.01
N GLU A 229 12.57 11.89 1.95
CA GLU A 229 13.10 10.57 1.62
C GLU A 229 12.08 9.75 0.83
N SER A 230 10.86 9.65 1.36
CA SER A 230 9.78 8.93 0.70
C SER A 230 9.42 9.50 -0.68
N PHE A 231 9.49 10.81 -0.85
CA PHE A 231 9.25 11.48 -2.12
C PHE A 231 10.31 11.11 -3.16
N PHE A 232 11.60 11.27 -2.82
CA PHE A 232 12.71 10.94 -3.73
C PHE A 232 12.76 9.45 -4.04
N SER A 233 12.59 8.58 -3.04
CA SER A 233 12.56 7.13 -3.24
C SER A 233 11.42 6.69 -4.17
N ASN A 234 10.24 7.31 -4.06
CA ASN A 234 9.14 7.00 -4.98
C ASN A 234 9.39 7.53 -6.40
N ILE A 235 10.02 8.68 -6.58
CA ILE A 235 10.42 9.17 -7.91
C ILE A 235 11.44 8.24 -8.52
N SER A 236 12.50 7.88 -7.77
CA SER A 236 13.61 7.06 -8.29
C SER A 236 13.16 5.67 -8.75
N ILE A 237 12.14 5.09 -8.11
CA ILE A 237 11.56 3.81 -8.53
C ILE A 237 10.34 3.96 -9.45
N LEU A 238 10.05 5.15 -9.93
CA LEU A 238 8.89 5.49 -10.75
C LEU A 238 7.55 5.06 -10.14
N SER A 239 7.40 5.24 -8.82
CA SER A 239 6.23 4.82 -8.05
C SER A 239 5.34 5.99 -7.66
N ARG A 240 4.03 5.81 -7.74
CA ARG A 240 3.02 6.75 -7.23
C ARG A 240 2.58 6.41 -5.80
N ALA A 241 3.27 5.50 -5.12
CA ALA A 241 2.89 5.02 -3.78
C ALA A 241 3.24 6.00 -2.65
N PHE A 242 3.78 7.17 -2.95
CA PHE A 242 4.14 8.20 -1.97
C PHE A 242 2.98 8.59 -1.05
N VAL A 243 1.75 8.66 -1.60
CA VAL A 243 0.51 8.96 -0.82
C VAL A 243 0.36 8.05 0.39
N PHE A 244 0.72 6.77 0.25
CA PHE A 244 0.58 5.79 1.33
C PHE A 244 1.63 6.00 2.44
N ASN A 245 2.86 6.39 2.08
CA ASN A 245 3.89 6.71 3.06
C ASN A 245 3.50 7.95 3.89
N VAL A 246 2.89 8.94 3.25
CA VAL A 246 2.26 10.08 3.93
C VAL A 246 1.21 9.59 4.94
N GLY A 247 0.34 8.67 4.53
CA GLY A 247 -0.69 8.09 5.40
C GLY A 247 -0.13 7.45 6.67
N ILE A 248 1.04 6.81 6.61
CA ILE A 248 1.70 6.20 7.77
C ILE A 248 2.01 7.26 8.84
N LEU A 249 2.62 8.37 8.42
CA LEU A 249 3.00 9.44 9.33
C LEU A 249 1.77 10.04 10.05
N PHE A 250 0.70 10.33 9.30
CA PHE A 250 -0.50 10.95 9.85
C PHE A 250 -1.31 10.00 10.73
N ILE A 251 -1.45 8.71 10.36
CA ILE A 251 -2.09 7.71 11.21
C ILE A 251 -1.31 7.52 12.51
N SER A 252 0.03 7.56 12.45
CA SER A 252 0.88 7.50 13.63
C SER A 252 0.70 8.74 14.53
N PHE A 253 0.63 9.93 13.96
CA PHE A 253 0.34 11.16 14.72
C PHE A 253 -1.05 11.12 15.34
N PHE A 254 -2.06 10.67 14.60
CA PHE A 254 -3.41 10.51 15.14
C PHE A 254 -3.46 9.55 16.33
N HIS A 255 -2.71 8.44 16.25
CA HIS A 255 -2.57 7.51 17.37
C HIS A 255 -1.98 8.18 18.61
N LEU A 256 -0.98 9.05 18.44
CA LEU A 256 -0.37 9.82 19.53
C LEU A 256 -1.30 10.87 20.14
N PHE A 257 -2.06 11.56 19.33
CA PHE A 257 -3.07 12.50 19.82
C PHE A 257 -4.09 11.78 20.73
N LYS A 258 -4.50 10.58 20.34
CA LYS A 258 -5.41 9.75 21.14
C LYS A 258 -4.79 9.37 22.49
N ASN A 259 -3.47 9.19 22.55
CA ASN A 259 -2.72 8.79 23.75
C ASN A 259 -2.17 9.97 24.57
N ASN A 260 -2.74 11.18 24.40
CA ASN A 260 -2.38 12.40 25.14
C ASN A 260 -0.93 12.89 24.98
N VAL A 261 -0.24 12.50 23.92
CA VAL A 261 1.05 13.11 23.57
C VAL A 261 0.80 14.51 23.00
N ARG A 262 1.41 15.54 23.59
CA ARG A 262 1.24 16.93 23.15
C ARG A 262 1.99 17.18 21.84
N ILE A 263 1.34 16.96 20.72
CA ILE A 263 1.80 17.35 19.39
C ILE A 263 1.09 18.68 19.05
N LYS A 264 1.83 19.68 18.59
CA LYS A 264 1.22 20.94 18.16
C LYS A 264 0.42 20.75 16.88
N PHE A 265 -0.86 21.06 16.91
CA PHE A 265 -1.75 20.91 15.74
C PHE A 265 -1.25 21.71 14.52
N SER A 266 -0.72 22.92 14.74
CA SER A 266 -0.12 23.74 13.67
C SER A 266 1.01 23.03 12.93
N VAL A 267 1.83 22.23 13.63
CA VAL A 267 2.90 21.44 12.99
C VAL A 267 2.30 20.33 12.12
N VAL A 268 1.28 19.63 12.61
CA VAL A 268 0.61 18.57 11.82
C VAL A 268 -0.05 19.16 10.59
N LEU A 269 -0.72 20.31 10.72
CA LEU A 269 -1.34 21.00 9.59
C LEU A 269 -0.30 21.46 8.56
N SER A 270 0.83 22.06 9.01
CA SER A 270 1.90 22.47 8.10
C SER A 270 2.53 21.28 7.36
N LEU A 271 2.72 20.15 8.04
CA LEU A 271 3.21 18.92 7.43
C LEU A 271 2.20 18.36 6.44
N LEU A 272 0.90 18.46 6.72
CA LEU A 272 -0.16 17.99 5.81
C LEU A 272 -0.17 18.81 4.51
N ILE A 273 -0.12 20.14 4.61
CA ILE A 273 -0.06 21.02 3.43
C ILE A 273 1.19 20.71 2.60
N PHE A 274 2.35 20.57 3.25
CA PHE A 274 3.60 20.18 2.59
C PHE A 274 3.50 18.83 1.91
N ALA A 275 2.90 17.82 2.57
CA ALA A 275 2.70 16.50 2.02
C ALA A 275 1.77 16.50 0.79
N ILE A 276 0.69 17.28 0.81
CA ILE A 276 -0.23 17.44 -0.34
C ILE A 276 0.53 18.00 -1.54
N LEU A 277 1.33 19.05 -1.34
CA LEU A 277 2.17 19.62 -2.40
C LEU A 277 3.14 18.56 -2.98
N LEU A 278 3.82 17.80 -2.13
CA LEU A 278 4.70 16.72 -2.58
C LEU A 278 3.95 15.60 -3.31
N ILE A 279 2.70 15.28 -2.93
CA ILE A 279 1.86 14.30 -3.63
C ILE A 279 1.60 14.76 -5.08
N PHE A 280 1.19 16.01 -5.27
CA PHE A 280 0.98 16.57 -6.61
C PHE A 280 2.25 16.50 -7.45
N LEU A 281 3.39 16.92 -6.90
CA LEU A 281 4.68 16.87 -7.58
C LEU A 281 5.07 15.41 -7.91
N ASN A 282 4.92 14.48 -6.98
CA ASN A 282 5.26 13.08 -7.20
C ASN A 282 4.45 12.46 -8.33
N ILE A 283 3.13 12.67 -8.36
CA ILE A 283 2.25 12.12 -9.40
C ILE A 283 2.63 12.68 -10.77
N ASN A 284 2.89 13.99 -10.87
CA ASN A 284 3.26 14.64 -12.13
C ASN A 284 4.61 14.16 -12.64
N ILE A 285 5.65 14.20 -11.79
CA ILE A 285 7.01 13.81 -12.16
C ILE A 285 7.06 12.32 -12.54
N THR A 286 6.50 11.45 -11.70
CA THR A 286 6.53 10.00 -11.97
C THR A 286 5.73 9.61 -13.20
N SER A 287 4.62 10.32 -13.50
CA SER A 287 3.84 10.06 -14.71
C SER A 287 4.60 10.45 -15.97
N LYS A 288 5.25 11.63 -15.95
CA LYS A 288 6.07 12.10 -17.07
C LYS A 288 7.27 11.18 -17.31
N LEU A 289 8.04 10.88 -16.26
CA LEU A 289 9.18 9.97 -16.35
C LEU A 289 8.78 8.59 -16.87
N ARG A 290 7.66 8.04 -16.39
CA ARG A 290 7.16 6.75 -16.85
C ARG A 290 6.83 6.75 -18.33
N ASN A 291 6.11 7.77 -18.80
CA ASN A 291 5.76 7.90 -20.21
C ASN A 291 7.02 8.01 -21.08
N CYS A 292 8.03 8.75 -20.60
CA CYS A 292 9.32 8.82 -21.30
C CYS A 292 9.98 7.45 -21.39
N VAL A 293 10.12 6.74 -20.29
CA VAL A 293 10.79 5.43 -20.27
C VAL A 293 10.04 4.42 -21.15
N VAL A 294 8.71 4.43 -21.13
CA VAL A 294 7.87 3.54 -21.94
C VAL A 294 8.06 3.81 -23.44
N ASN A 295 8.07 5.08 -23.85
CA ASN A 295 8.16 5.44 -25.26
C ASN A 295 9.56 5.19 -25.88
N TYR A 296 10.60 5.12 -25.04
CA TYR A 296 12.00 5.01 -25.49
C TYR A 296 12.65 3.66 -25.20
N GLN A 297 11.90 2.63 -24.79
CA GLN A 297 12.46 1.28 -24.64
C GLN A 297 12.97 0.64 -25.93
N ASN A 298 12.57 1.17 -27.09
CA ASN A 298 12.95 0.69 -28.40
C ASN A 298 14.18 1.39 -28.98
N ILE A 299 14.83 2.30 -28.26
CA ILE A 299 15.99 3.08 -28.74
C ILE A 299 17.28 2.54 -28.11
N ASP A 300 18.40 2.57 -28.89
CA ASP A 300 19.69 2.01 -28.50
C ASP A 300 20.31 2.65 -27.24
N LYS A 301 21.10 1.86 -26.55
CA LYS A 301 21.55 2.04 -25.17
C LYS A 301 22.29 3.36 -24.84
N ILE A 302 22.99 3.92 -25.78
CA ILE A 302 23.84 5.11 -25.57
C ILE A 302 23.01 6.40 -25.65
N GLU A 303 21.97 6.42 -26.45
CA GLU A 303 21.09 7.56 -26.58
C GLU A 303 20.13 7.75 -25.37
N LYS A 304 19.88 6.71 -24.57
CA LYS A 304 18.95 6.77 -23.42
C LYS A 304 19.36 7.81 -22.37
N ILE A 305 20.64 8.02 -22.12
CA ILE A 305 21.15 8.97 -21.12
C ILE A 305 20.92 10.42 -21.58
N PHE A 306 21.02 10.69 -22.87
CA PHE A 306 20.75 12.01 -23.45
C PHE A 306 19.24 12.27 -23.62
N PHE A 307 18.44 11.24 -23.77
CA PHE A 307 17.01 11.33 -24.07
C PHE A 307 16.13 11.75 -22.89
N SER A 308 16.52 11.46 -21.65
CA SER A 308 15.77 11.94 -20.47
C SER A 308 15.66 13.47 -20.46
N LYS A 309 16.68 14.16 -20.95
CA LYS A 309 16.71 15.63 -21.09
C LYS A 309 15.76 16.12 -22.18
N ASN A 310 15.78 15.47 -23.35
CA ASN A 310 14.94 15.85 -24.49
C ASN A 310 13.46 15.49 -24.28
N CYS A 311 13.16 14.38 -23.61
CA CYS A 311 11.79 14.00 -23.27
C CYS A 311 11.15 14.99 -22.28
N LEU A 312 11.90 15.47 -21.28
CA LEU A 312 11.42 16.49 -20.36
C LEU A 312 11.23 17.86 -21.05
N VAL A 313 12.05 18.16 -22.05
CA VAL A 313 11.97 19.42 -22.81
C VAL A 313 10.84 19.38 -23.83
N SER A 314 10.64 18.28 -24.55
CA SER A 314 9.54 18.14 -25.53
C SER A 314 8.16 18.19 -24.89
N GLN A 315 8.05 17.77 -23.63
CA GLN A 315 6.79 17.87 -22.88
C GLN A 315 6.52 19.28 -22.31
N LYS A 316 7.49 20.19 -22.35
CA LYS A 316 7.25 21.60 -21.94
C LYS A 316 6.19 22.31 -22.79
N LYS A 317 6.05 21.94 -24.07
CA LYS A 317 5.02 22.48 -24.99
C LYS A 317 3.59 22.03 -24.69
N LEU A 318 3.41 20.97 -23.87
CA LEU A 318 2.09 20.43 -23.50
C LEU A 318 1.52 21.01 -22.18
N LEU A 319 2.23 21.95 -21.56
CA LEU A 319 1.92 22.41 -20.18
C LEU A 319 0.66 23.28 -20.05
N SER A 320 0.17 23.90 -21.12
CA SER A 320 -0.96 24.83 -21.04
C SER A 320 -2.35 24.17 -20.93
N ASN A 321 -2.50 22.92 -21.39
CA ASN A 321 -3.76 22.17 -21.31
C ASN A 321 -3.78 21.12 -20.17
N GLU A 322 -2.82 21.16 -19.25
CA GLU A 322 -2.50 20.04 -18.35
C GLU A 322 -3.22 20.03 -17.00
N ILE A 323 -3.81 21.14 -16.53
CA ILE A 323 -4.44 21.14 -15.19
C ILE A 323 -5.69 20.27 -15.19
N SER A 324 -6.55 20.39 -16.20
CA SER A 324 -7.72 19.53 -16.36
C SER A 324 -7.33 18.07 -16.65
N GLY A 325 -6.33 17.85 -17.48
CA GLY A 325 -5.81 16.52 -17.79
C GLY A 325 -5.11 15.84 -16.60
N THR A 326 -4.45 16.61 -15.71
CA THR A 326 -3.85 16.06 -14.48
C THR A 326 -4.89 15.73 -13.42
N LEU A 327 -5.94 16.51 -13.26
CA LEU A 327 -7.05 16.21 -12.37
C LEU A 327 -7.79 14.95 -12.80
N ASN A 328 -8.08 14.79 -14.10
CA ASN A 328 -8.67 13.56 -14.63
C ASN A 328 -7.76 12.33 -14.47
N LYS A 329 -6.45 12.48 -14.64
CA LYS A 329 -5.48 11.41 -14.37
C LYS A 329 -5.41 11.07 -12.88
N ILE A 330 -5.44 12.05 -11.98
CA ILE A 330 -5.43 11.84 -10.54
C ILE A 330 -6.71 11.13 -10.12
N SER A 331 -7.89 11.55 -10.64
CA SER A 331 -9.15 10.91 -10.32
C SER A 331 -9.17 9.45 -10.81
N SER A 332 -8.87 9.20 -12.08
CA SER A 332 -8.82 7.83 -12.62
C SER A 332 -7.82 6.94 -11.88
N LEU A 333 -6.64 7.47 -11.52
CA LEU A 333 -5.65 6.73 -10.75
C LEU A 333 -6.07 6.50 -9.30
N SER A 334 -6.84 7.42 -8.73
CA SER A 334 -7.35 7.29 -7.36
C SER A 334 -8.45 6.23 -7.26
N PHE A 335 -9.20 5.99 -8.32
CA PHE A 335 -10.31 5.04 -8.31
C PHE A 335 -9.96 3.69 -8.93
N ALA A 336 -9.29 3.67 -10.08
CA ALA A 336 -9.00 2.43 -10.81
C ALA A 336 -7.92 1.56 -10.15
N ARG A 337 -7.05 2.13 -9.30
CA ARG A 337 -5.89 1.41 -8.75
C ARG A 337 -6.14 0.59 -7.48
N TRP A 338 -7.28 0.76 -6.84
CA TRP A 338 -7.61 -0.09 -5.71
C TRP A 338 -7.90 -1.51 -6.22
N VAL A 339 -7.09 -2.47 -5.78
CA VAL A 339 -7.30 -3.88 -6.11
C VAL A 339 -8.37 -4.44 -5.18
N GLY A 340 -9.32 -5.19 -5.71
CA GLY A 340 -10.39 -5.74 -4.90
C GLY A 340 -11.51 -6.36 -5.72
N ILE A 341 -12.67 -5.68 -5.79
CA ILE A 341 -13.89 -6.26 -6.35
C ILE A 341 -13.80 -6.57 -7.85
N ASP A 342 -13.09 -5.76 -8.62
CA ASP A 342 -12.82 -6.00 -10.04
C ASP A 342 -12.09 -7.33 -10.28
N SER A 343 -11.04 -7.56 -9.50
CA SER A 343 -10.29 -8.81 -9.55
C SER A 343 -11.14 -10.00 -9.10
N MET A 344 -12.02 -9.79 -8.13
CA MET A 344 -12.96 -10.82 -7.68
C MET A 344 -13.96 -11.18 -8.77
N MET A 345 -14.52 -10.16 -9.45
CA MET A 345 -15.44 -10.39 -10.58
C MET A 345 -14.75 -11.15 -11.73
N ALA A 346 -13.50 -10.80 -12.03
CA ALA A 346 -12.73 -11.53 -13.04
C ALA A 346 -12.53 -13.02 -12.68
N VAL A 347 -12.28 -13.35 -11.41
CA VAL A 347 -12.21 -14.74 -10.96
C VAL A 347 -13.56 -15.41 -11.02
N MET A 348 -14.63 -14.76 -10.51
CA MET A 348 -15.99 -15.34 -10.48
C MET A 348 -16.60 -15.53 -11.86
N SER A 349 -16.16 -14.80 -12.90
CA SER A 349 -16.61 -15.03 -14.28
C SER A 349 -16.25 -16.43 -14.80
N LYS A 350 -15.33 -17.13 -14.14
CA LYS A 350 -14.91 -18.51 -14.46
C LYS A 350 -15.19 -19.50 -13.32
N LYS A 351 -16.25 -19.26 -12.56
CA LYS A 351 -16.59 -20.00 -11.33
C LYS A 351 -16.62 -21.52 -11.52
N GLU A 352 -17.12 -22.01 -12.65
CA GLU A 352 -17.22 -23.44 -12.94
C GLU A 352 -15.88 -24.17 -12.96
N SER A 353 -14.79 -23.47 -13.29
CA SER A 353 -13.43 -24.04 -13.31
C SER A 353 -12.72 -23.95 -11.96
N LEU A 354 -13.29 -23.23 -10.98
CA LEU A 354 -12.62 -22.96 -9.70
C LEU A 354 -12.68 -24.19 -8.79
N ASN A 355 -11.51 -24.64 -8.36
CA ASN A 355 -11.37 -25.73 -7.38
C ASN A 355 -10.00 -25.70 -6.70
N LEU A 356 -9.83 -26.53 -5.66
CA LEU A 356 -8.60 -26.58 -4.89
C LEU A 356 -7.38 -27.05 -5.73
N SER A 357 -7.57 -27.98 -6.66
CA SER A 357 -6.51 -28.45 -7.56
C SER A 357 -6.01 -27.32 -8.47
N TYR A 358 -6.95 -26.52 -8.97
CA TYR A 358 -6.64 -25.34 -9.78
C TYR A 358 -5.90 -24.28 -8.95
N TYR A 359 -6.33 -24.05 -7.71
CA TYR A 359 -5.62 -23.18 -6.78
C TYR A 359 -4.17 -23.64 -6.52
N ILE A 360 -3.94 -24.92 -6.28
CA ILE A 360 -2.60 -25.50 -6.09
C ILE A 360 -1.73 -25.32 -7.33
N PHE A 361 -2.31 -25.42 -8.53
CA PHE A 361 -1.61 -25.14 -9.78
C PHE A 361 -1.12 -23.68 -9.81
N PHE A 362 -1.97 -22.72 -9.43
CA PHE A 362 -1.58 -21.31 -9.34
C PHE A 362 -0.49 -21.04 -8.29
N LEU A 363 -0.48 -21.77 -7.18
CA LEU A 363 0.57 -21.64 -6.16
C LEU A 363 1.96 -22.06 -6.68
N LYS A 364 2.04 -22.93 -7.67
CA LYS A 364 3.30 -23.37 -8.28
C LYS A 364 3.86 -22.36 -9.29
N GLU A 365 3.17 -21.26 -9.54
CA GLU A 365 3.61 -20.25 -10.48
C GLU A 365 4.96 -19.67 -10.06
N LYS A 366 5.97 -19.91 -10.91
CA LYS A 366 7.26 -19.20 -10.82
C LYS A 366 7.21 -18.06 -11.81
N LYS A 367 7.42 -16.82 -11.33
CA LYS A 367 7.47 -15.67 -12.22
C LYS A 367 8.65 -15.84 -13.17
N ILE A 368 8.36 -15.99 -14.45
CA ILE A 368 9.34 -15.89 -15.51
C ILE A 368 9.36 -14.41 -15.96
N LEU A 369 10.53 -13.81 -16.05
CA LEU A 369 10.71 -12.46 -16.58
C LEU A 369 10.08 -12.41 -17.98
N TYR A 370 9.28 -11.38 -18.24
CA TYR A 370 8.59 -11.14 -19.53
C TYR A 370 7.35 -12.01 -19.82
N GLU A 371 6.93 -12.91 -18.95
CA GLU A 371 5.69 -13.64 -19.12
C GLU A 371 4.55 -13.04 -18.29
N LYS A 372 3.33 -13.10 -18.85
CA LYS A 372 2.12 -12.77 -18.12
C LYS A 372 1.90 -13.79 -17.00
N SER A 373 1.37 -13.33 -15.87
CA SER A 373 1.00 -14.22 -14.78
C SER A 373 -0.11 -15.17 -15.21
N TYR A 374 -0.23 -16.31 -14.50
CA TYR A 374 -1.36 -17.22 -14.72
C TYR A 374 -2.69 -16.52 -14.53
N TYR A 375 -2.77 -15.61 -13.54
CA TYR A 375 -3.96 -14.78 -13.34
C TYR A 375 -4.31 -13.96 -14.58
N GLU A 376 -3.34 -13.28 -15.20
CA GLU A 376 -3.55 -12.49 -16.42
C GLU A 376 -3.94 -13.36 -17.62
N LYS A 377 -3.31 -14.54 -17.75
CA LYS A 377 -3.61 -15.49 -18.84
C LYS A 377 -5.00 -16.10 -18.71
N TYR A 378 -5.36 -16.58 -17.51
CA TYR A 378 -6.57 -17.35 -17.30
C TYR A 378 -7.81 -16.52 -16.98
N PHE A 379 -7.67 -15.43 -16.26
CA PHE A 379 -8.82 -14.63 -15.82
C PHE A 379 -8.99 -13.34 -16.61
N LEU A 380 -7.95 -12.76 -17.21
CA LEU A 380 -8.06 -11.51 -17.95
C LEU A 380 -8.06 -11.70 -19.48
N ASN A 381 -8.01 -12.92 -19.99
CA ASN A 381 -8.02 -13.26 -21.43
C ASN A 381 -7.13 -12.34 -22.30
N GLN A 382 -6.03 -11.86 -21.74
CA GLN A 382 -5.12 -11.00 -22.47
C GLN A 382 -4.26 -11.83 -23.42
N ASP A 383 -4.76 -12.07 -24.62
CA ASP A 383 -4.00 -12.77 -25.64
C ASP A 383 -2.73 -12.05 -26.06
N LYS A 384 -1.70 -12.84 -26.38
CA LYS A 384 -0.37 -12.37 -26.79
C LYS A 384 -0.39 -11.49 -28.06
N SER A 385 -1.49 -11.53 -28.83
CA SER A 385 -1.52 -11.03 -30.21
C SER A 385 -1.62 -9.52 -30.39
N LYS A 386 -1.93 -8.74 -29.37
CA LYS A 386 -2.18 -7.28 -29.53
C LYS A 386 -1.22 -6.36 -28.80
N THR A 387 -0.20 -6.85 -28.13
CA THR A 387 0.77 -6.00 -27.45
C THR A 387 2.18 -6.21 -27.98
N HIS A 388 2.42 -5.91 -29.26
CA HIS A 388 3.74 -5.52 -29.75
C HIS A 388 4.22 -4.19 -29.15
N ILE A 389 3.43 -3.59 -28.29
CA ILE A 389 3.75 -2.38 -27.60
C ILE A 389 4.28 -2.78 -26.23
N ILE A 390 5.60 -2.93 -26.18
CA ILE A 390 6.42 -2.54 -25.05
C ILE A 390 6.48 -3.57 -23.89
N ASN A 391 7.69 -3.91 -23.54
CA ASN A 391 8.21 -4.54 -22.32
C ASN A 391 7.77 -3.86 -20.99
N THR A 392 6.61 -3.25 -20.92
CA THR A 392 6.02 -2.80 -19.68
C THR A 392 5.30 -3.96 -19.03
N ASN A 393 5.94 -4.56 -18.04
CA ASN A 393 5.31 -5.53 -17.15
C ASN A 393 4.23 -4.84 -16.30
N HIS A 394 3.12 -4.42 -16.91
CA HIS A 394 1.92 -4.07 -16.17
C HIS A 394 1.29 -5.36 -15.66
N ILE A 395 1.77 -5.83 -14.52
CA ILE A 395 1.18 -6.98 -13.83
C ILE A 395 -0.09 -6.47 -13.17
N ILE A 396 -1.23 -6.97 -13.63
CA ILE A 396 -2.49 -6.81 -12.92
C ILE A 396 -2.51 -7.85 -11.80
N LEU A 397 -2.55 -7.38 -10.57
CA LEU A 397 -2.49 -8.23 -9.40
C LEU A 397 -3.92 -8.47 -8.88
N PRO A 398 -4.27 -9.71 -8.51
CA PRO A 398 -5.62 -10.06 -8.09
C PRO A 398 -6.01 -9.53 -6.71
N GLY A 399 -5.04 -9.20 -5.86
CA GLY A 399 -5.28 -9.02 -4.43
C GLY A 399 -5.44 -10.36 -3.70
N PHE A 400 -5.20 -10.36 -2.38
CA PHE A 400 -5.19 -11.60 -1.62
C PHE A 400 -6.56 -12.29 -1.61
N VAL A 401 -7.64 -11.56 -1.34
CA VAL A 401 -9.00 -12.13 -1.23
C VAL A 401 -9.41 -12.81 -2.53
N SER A 402 -9.21 -12.12 -3.66
CA SER A 402 -9.56 -12.66 -4.98
C SER A 402 -8.68 -13.85 -5.38
N TYR A 403 -7.40 -13.83 -4.97
CA TYR A 403 -6.50 -14.97 -5.22
C TYR A 403 -6.94 -16.23 -4.46
N GLN A 404 -7.39 -16.08 -3.19
CA GLN A 404 -7.89 -17.21 -2.40
C GLN A 404 -9.21 -17.76 -2.96
N SER A 405 -10.01 -16.96 -3.64
CA SER A 405 -11.28 -17.39 -4.22
C SER A 405 -11.12 -18.34 -5.41
N ILE A 406 -9.91 -18.44 -6.00
CA ILE A 406 -9.57 -19.44 -7.02
C ILE A 406 -9.80 -20.87 -6.51
N SER A 407 -9.75 -21.10 -5.21
CA SER A 407 -10.10 -22.39 -4.59
C SER A 407 -11.56 -22.82 -4.78
N GLY A 408 -12.45 -21.91 -5.20
CA GLY A 408 -13.90 -22.15 -5.31
C GLY A 408 -14.63 -22.26 -3.97
N SER A 409 -13.93 -22.21 -2.83
CA SER A 409 -14.51 -22.43 -1.51
C SER A 409 -14.58 -21.15 -0.69
N LYS A 410 -15.80 -20.74 -0.29
CA LYS A 410 -16.02 -19.59 0.61
C LYS A 410 -15.37 -19.80 1.98
N PHE A 411 -15.44 -21.03 2.50
CA PHE A 411 -14.80 -21.37 3.78
C PHE A 411 -13.28 -21.22 3.69
N PHE A 412 -12.67 -21.63 2.60
CA PHE A 412 -11.24 -21.48 2.37
C PHE A 412 -10.83 -19.99 2.33
N VAL A 413 -11.62 -19.15 1.66
CA VAL A 413 -11.39 -17.69 1.62
C VAL A 413 -11.48 -17.09 3.03
N PHE A 414 -12.52 -17.45 3.78
CA PHE A 414 -12.69 -17.03 5.18
C PHE A 414 -11.47 -17.43 6.02
N LEU A 415 -11.10 -18.71 5.99
CA LEU A 415 -9.98 -19.24 6.78
C LEU A 415 -8.64 -18.61 6.41
N SER A 416 -8.37 -18.44 5.13
CA SER A 416 -7.14 -17.81 4.63
C SER A 416 -7.03 -16.35 5.08
N CYS A 417 -8.12 -15.58 5.00
CA CYS A 417 -8.16 -14.20 5.48
C CYS A 417 -8.03 -14.12 7.01
N PHE A 418 -8.63 -15.05 7.73
CA PHE A 418 -8.47 -15.17 9.19
C PHE A 418 -7.00 -15.42 9.57
N VAL A 419 -6.36 -16.42 8.97
CA VAL A 419 -4.96 -16.76 9.22
C VAL A 419 -4.04 -15.58 8.88
N LEU A 420 -4.25 -14.94 7.74
CA LEU A 420 -3.44 -13.77 7.33
C LEU A 420 -3.64 -12.58 8.29
N GLY A 421 -4.84 -12.38 8.79
CA GLY A 421 -5.15 -11.38 9.81
C GLY A 421 -4.37 -11.62 11.12
N ILE A 422 -4.28 -12.87 11.55
CA ILE A 422 -3.49 -13.28 12.71
C ILE A 422 -1.99 -13.08 12.48
N ILE A 423 -1.48 -13.47 11.30
CA ILE A 423 -0.06 -13.26 10.94
C ILE A 423 0.29 -11.77 10.96
N GLY A 424 -0.57 -10.91 10.39
CA GLY A 424 -0.37 -9.46 10.39
C GLY A 424 -0.29 -8.87 11.81
N ALA A 425 -1.15 -9.35 12.72
CA ALA A 425 -1.12 -8.95 14.11
C ALA A 425 0.16 -9.37 14.84
N TYR A 426 0.65 -10.59 14.58
CA TYR A 426 1.94 -11.06 15.14
C TYR A 426 3.12 -10.27 14.56
N LEU A 427 3.12 -9.97 13.26
CA LEU A 427 4.18 -9.15 12.66
C LEU A 427 4.26 -7.76 13.31
N GLU A 428 3.12 -7.12 13.54
CA GLU A 428 3.11 -5.82 14.22
C GLU A 428 3.60 -5.95 15.66
N LYS A 429 3.18 -6.97 16.41
CA LYS A 429 3.65 -7.25 17.75
C LYS A 429 5.17 -7.45 17.79
N PHE A 430 5.72 -8.25 16.87
CA PHE A 430 7.15 -8.51 16.82
C PHE A 430 7.93 -7.27 16.37
N SER A 431 7.44 -6.53 15.35
CA SER A 431 8.09 -5.29 14.93
C SER A 431 8.15 -4.28 16.07
N TYR A 432 7.08 -4.15 16.87
CA TYR A 432 7.03 -3.30 18.04
C TYR A 432 8.03 -3.71 19.11
N ARG A 433 8.11 -5.00 19.43
CA ARG A 433 9.06 -5.54 20.42
C ARG A 433 10.51 -5.38 19.99
N TYR A 434 10.84 -5.79 18.75
CA TYR A 434 12.23 -5.77 18.26
C TYR A 434 12.72 -4.37 17.91
N SER A 435 11.84 -3.42 17.67
CA SER A 435 12.18 -2.01 17.50
C SER A 435 12.13 -1.18 18.80
N TYR A 436 12.09 -1.84 19.96
CA TYR A 436 12.11 -1.20 21.27
C TYR A 436 10.94 -0.22 21.48
N ASN A 437 9.73 -0.71 21.22
CA ASN A 437 8.46 0.00 21.35
C ASN A 437 8.27 1.17 20.35
N ASN A 438 8.97 1.13 19.22
CA ASN A 438 8.79 2.11 18.16
C ASN A 438 7.49 1.86 17.39
N PHE A 439 6.43 2.58 17.78
CA PHE A 439 5.13 2.43 17.13
C PHE A 439 5.08 3.01 15.70
N ILE A 440 5.93 4.00 15.32
CA ILE A 440 5.97 4.54 13.95
C ILE A 440 6.54 3.49 13.00
N LEU A 441 7.62 2.80 13.41
CA LEU A 441 8.15 1.69 12.64
C LEU A 441 7.16 0.53 12.56
N SER A 442 6.44 0.24 13.66
CA SER A 442 5.39 -0.78 13.64
C SER A 442 4.24 -0.44 12.70
N ALA A 443 3.83 0.83 12.65
CA ALA A 443 2.84 1.32 11.68
C ALA A 443 3.34 1.16 10.23
N PHE A 444 4.62 1.47 9.99
CA PHE A 444 5.24 1.30 8.68
C PHE A 444 5.27 -0.17 8.25
N ILE A 445 5.69 -1.08 9.12
CA ILE A 445 5.70 -2.53 8.85
C ILE A 445 4.29 -3.07 8.58
N SER A 446 3.32 -2.66 9.40
CA SER A 446 1.92 -3.04 9.22
C SER A 446 1.35 -2.56 7.88
N TYR A 447 1.65 -1.32 7.51
CA TYR A 447 1.30 -0.78 6.21
C TYR A 447 1.92 -1.58 5.07
N LEU A 448 3.23 -1.85 5.13
CA LEU A 448 3.93 -2.63 4.10
C LEU A 448 3.29 -4.00 3.92
N PHE A 449 2.94 -4.67 5.01
CA PHE A 449 2.31 -5.97 4.97
C PHE A 449 0.92 -5.89 4.30
N VAL A 450 0.06 -4.97 4.74
CA VAL A 450 -1.27 -4.80 4.15
C VAL A 450 -1.19 -4.43 2.67
N PHE A 451 -0.36 -3.44 2.35
CA PHE A 451 -0.25 -2.92 0.98
C PHE A 451 0.30 -3.96 0.01
N ARG A 452 1.32 -4.74 0.43
CA ARG A 452 2.01 -5.68 -0.45
C ARG A 452 1.40 -7.07 -0.46
N MET A 453 0.93 -7.55 0.69
CA MET A 453 0.46 -8.92 0.82
C MET A 453 -1.05 -9.04 0.64
N ILE A 454 -1.83 -8.07 1.11
CA ILE A 454 -3.28 -8.15 1.10
C ILE A 454 -3.86 -7.41 -0.10
N HIS A 455 -3.50 -6.13 -0.24
CA HIS A 455 -4.07 -5.31 -1.29
C HIS A 455 -3.62 -5.74 -2.68
N PHE A 456 -2.32 -5.87 -2.93
CA PHE A 456 -1.83 -6.34 -4.22
C PHE A 456 -1.85 -7.86 -4.37
N GLY A 457 -1.68 -8.64 -3.29
CA GLY A 457 -1.65 -10.09 -3.34
C GLY A 457 -0.64 -10.58 -4.38
N TYR A 458 0.64 -10.41 -4.10
CA TYR A 458 1.69 -10.86 -5.02
C TYR A 458 1.61 -12.36 -5.30
N LEU A 459 2.18 -12.76 -6.44
CA LEU A 459 2.42 -14.18 -6.74
C LEU A 459 3.14 -14.86 -5.57
N PRO A 460 2.88 -16.14 -5.27
CA PRO A 460 3.31 -16.81 -4.05
C PRO A 460 4.79 -16.66 -3.74
N PHE A 461 5.66 -16.85 -4.72
CA PHE A 461 7.11 -16.70 -4.56
C PHE A 461 7.52 -15.26 -4.20
N ASN A 462 6.96 -14.27 -4.88
CA ASN A 462 7.22 -12.86 -4.58
C ASN A 462 6.67 -12.48 -3.20
N THR A 463 5.53 -13.04 -2.80
CA THR A 463 4.93 -12.89 -1.49
C THR A 463 5.87 -13.35 -0.39
N PHE A 464 6.47 -14.53 -0.55
CA PHE A 464 7.45 -15.07 0.40
C PHE A 464 8.69 -14.18 0.52
N ILE A 465 9.28 -13.73 -0.60
CA ILE A 465 10.44 -12.82 -0.59
C ILE A 465 10.10 -11.50 0.13
N TYR A 466 8.93 -10.92 -0.14
CA TYR A 466 8.52 -9.70 0.55
C TYR A 466 8.31 -9.91 2.04
N PHE A 467 7.74 -11.05 2.43
CA PHE A 467 7.58 -11.41 3.83
C PHE A 467 8.94 -11.48 4.55
N LEU A 468 9.93 -12.14 3.96
CA LEU A 468 11.30 -12.17 4.49
C LEU A 468 11.92 -10.76 4.56
N ALA A 469 11.73 -9.93 3.53
CA ALA A 469 12.22 -8.56 3.53
C ALA A 469 11.60 -7.69 4.63
N ILE A 470 10.30 -7.87 4.91
CA ILE A 470 9.61 -7.21 6.02
C ILE A 470 10.20 -7.65 7.37
N ILE A 471 10.40 -8.95 7.57
CA ILE A 471 11.01 -9.50 8.78
C ILE A 471 12.42 -8.91 8.95
N PHE A 472 13.24 -8.92 7.93
CA PHE A 472 14.58 -8.34 7.96
C PHE A 472 14.55 -6.86 8.34
N THR A 473 13.59 -6.10 7.83
CA THR A 473 13.46 -4.65 8.08
C THR A 473 13.32 -4.30 9.57
N PHE A 474 12.70 -5.13 10.40
CA PHE A 474 12.64 -4.85 11.83
C PHE A 474 13.70 -5.60 12.63
N LEU A 475 14.18 -6.77 12.19
CA LEU A 475 15.23 -7.51 12.86
C LEU A 475 16.57 -6.77 12.85
N GLN A 476 16.87 -6.00 11.80
CA GLN A 476 18.10 -5.20 11.71
C GLN A 476 18.29 -4.29 12.95
N PHE A 477 17.22 -3.74 13.52
CA PHE A 477 17.32 -2.89 14.71
C PHE A 477 17.76 -3.68 15.94
N LYS A 478 17.40 -4.95 16.07
CA LYS A 478 17.91 -5.83 17.13
C LYS A 478 19.41 -6.11 16.93
N ILE A 479 19.81 -6.35 15.69
CA ILE A 479 21.22 -6.57 15.32
C ILE A 479 22.05 -5.32 15.61
N TYR A 480 21.62 -4.14 15.19
CA TYR A 480 22.33 -2.88 15.47
C TYR A 480 22.46 -2.61 16.97
N ASN A 481 21.40 -2.84 17.73
CA ASN A 481 21.47 -2.66 19.18
C ASN A 481 22.49 -3.62 19.83
N PHE A 482 22.57 -4.87 19.37
CA PHE A 482 23.54 -5.85 19.83
C PHE A 482 24.98 -5.43 19.47
N ILE A 483 25.21 -4.97 18.23
CA ILE A 483 26.53 -4.50 17.79
C ILE A 483 26.98 -3.30 18.64
N LEU A 484 26.12 -2.29 18.82
CA LEU A 484 26.44 -1.11 19.64
C LEU A 484 26.73 -1.47 21.08
N HIS A 485 26.06 -2.48 21.63
CA HIS A 485 26.37 -2.99 22.98
C HIS A 485 27.76 -3.62 23.06
N LYS A 486 28.16 -4.42 22.05
CA LYS A 486 29.48 -5.06 22.04
C LYS A 486 30.64 -4.06 21.85
N ILE A 487 30.44 -3.03 21.05
CA ILE A 487 31.50 -2.06 20.74
C ILE A 487 31.75 -1.09 21.90
N LYS A 488 31.00 -1.19 23.02
CA LYS A 488 31.12 -0.29 24.21
C LYS A 488 31.11 1.20 23.83
N ILE A 489 30.41 1.60 22.76
CA ILE A 489 30.32 3.02 22.32
C ILE A 489 29.53 3.87 23.35
N LEU A 490 28.94 3.24 24.31
CA LEU A 490 28.24 3.82 25.45
C LEU A 490 29.04 3.61 26.70
#